data_0b2577b474ec627a0669c77878ce5b48
#
_entry.id   0b2577b474ec627a0669c77878ce5b48
#
_cell.length_a   1.000
_cell.length_b   1.000
_cell.length_c   1.000
_cell.angle_alpha   90.00
_cell.angle_beta   90.00
_cell.angle_gamma   90.00
#
_symmetry.space_group_name_H-M   'P 1'
#
loop_
_entity.id
_entity.type
_entity.pdbx_description
1 polymer ?
#
loop_
_entity_poly.entity_id
_entity_poly.type
_entity_poly.pdbx_seq_one_letter_code
_entity_poly.pdbx_strand_id
1 'polypeptide(L)'
;IPIPSMKEQQKVVDIYIQAQVERTRRHQTAKQQLESIDDYLLDVLHVDKNQATLCSNGYVKNISTILGNRLDVSFYRNRFELISKKYSNFPLSSVAHIDPSISFRGYDVNTPISFIPMECIDEIYGEIHVIKSTTILQSKGYTKFEEGDLLWAKITPCMQNGKSAIVKNLENGIGCGSTEFFVLRPRNNNVLMDYIYLLLRHHEVLKAAQSSFGGSAGEQRVSSQYLKSIIIPIPDYSIQKDIVAKIYNMKSQAKQLQKEGDKLLEEAKQKIEKLIFE
;
A
#
# COMPACT_ATOMS: atom_id res chain seq x y z
N ILE A 1 44.71 16.81 10.47
CA ILE A 1 43.32 17.19 10.81
C ILE A 1 43.40 18.14 11.98
N PRO A 2 42.89 19.38 11.91
CA PRO A 2 42.84 20.29 13.04
C PRO A 2 42.00 19.68 14.16
N ILE A 3 42.48 19.73 15.39
CA ILE A 3 41.71 19.31 16.56
C ILE A 3 41.17 20.57 17.18
N PRO A 4 39.79 20.82 17.11
CA PRO A 4 39.20 21.99 17.70
C PRO A 4 39.38 22.02 19.24
N SER A 5 39.24 23.19 19.86
CA SER A 5 39.21 23.32 21.32
C SER A 5 38.04 22.50 21.91
N MET A 6 38.17 22.11 23.18
CA MET A 6 37.09 21.37 23.90
C MET A 6 35.75 22.10 23.84
N LYS A 7 35.74 23.43 23.86
CA LYS A 7 34.53 24.26 23.76
C LYS A 7 33.90 24.15 22.36
N GLU A 8 34.69 24.09 21.32
CA GLU A 8 34.22 23.92 19.93
C GLU A 8 33.72 22.48 19.71
N GLN A 9 34.45 21.49 20.24
CA GLN A 9 33.99 20.10 20.21
C GLN A 9 32.61 19.94 20.86
N GLN A 10 32.41 20.53 22.04
CA GLN A 10 31.11 20.50 22.72
C GLN A 10 30.01 21.16 21.87
N LYS A 11 30.31 22.31 21.26
CA LYS A 11 29.35 23.00 20.37
C LYS A 11 28.96 22.14 19.14
N VAL A 12 29.91 21.42 18.54
CA VAL A 12 29.67 20.50 17.45
C VAL A 12 28.74 19.37 17.89
N VAL A 13 29.01 18.77 19.04
CA VAL A 13 28.18 17.71 19.64
C VAL A 13 26.76 18.21 19.91
N ASP A 14 26.63 19.39 20.50
CA ASP A 14 25.31 19.96 20.81
C ASP A 14 24.47 20.21 19.55
N ILE A 15 25.07 20.77 18.49
CA ILE A 15 24.40 20.97 17.18
C ILE A 15 23.91 19.66 16.60
N TYR A 16 24.75 18.62 16.58
CA TYR A 16 24.40 17.32 16.03
C TYR A 16 23.27 16.65 16.83
N ILE A 17 23.40 16.61 18.16
CA ILE A 17 22.42 15.98 19.04
C ILE A 17 21.06 16.67 18.90
N GLN A 18 21.01 18.01 18.93
CA GLN A 18 19.75 18.74 18.76
C GLN A 18 19.07 18.42 17.43
N ALA A 19 19.84 18.41 16.32
CA ALA A 19 19.29 18.06 15.01
C ALA A 19 18.79 16.62 14.96
N GLN A 20 19.55 15.68 15.53
CA GLN A 20 19.17 14.27 15.58
C GLN A 20 17.91 14.02 16.42
N VAL A 21 17.77 14.67 17.55
CA VAL A 21 16.58 14.59 18.41
C VAL A 21 15.35 15.12 17.66
N GLU A 22 15.47 16.30 17.02
CA GLU A 22 14.35 16.91 16.30
C GLU A 22 13.97 16.08 15.06
N ARG A 23 14.94 15.53 14.31
CA ARG A 23 14.70 14.58 13.22
C ARG A 23 13.93 13.36 13.72
N THR A 24 14.38 12.75 14.81
CA THR A 24 13.75 11.56 15.40
C THR A 24 12.31 11.87 15.83
N ARG A 25 12.08 13.01 16.47
CA ARG A 25 10.75 13.45 16.87
C ARG A 25 9.81 13.60 15.68
N ARG A 26 10.27 14.24 14.58
CA ARG A 26 9.46 14.42 13.35
C ARG A 26 9.15 13.09 12.67
N HIS A 27 10.13 12.21 12.58
CA HIS A 27 9.92 10.86 12.01
C HIS A 27 8.91 10.05 12.84
N GLN A 28 8.98 10.16 14.17
CA GLN A 28 8.02 9.50 15.05
C GLN A 28 6.60 10.06 14.89
N THR A 29 6.45 11.37 14.81
CA THR A 29 5.14 12.01 14.56
C THR A 29 4.58 11.59 13.20
N ALA A 30 5.39 11.56 12.16
CA ALA A 30 5.00 11.09 10.83
C ALA A 30 4.53 9.63 10.85
N LYS A 31 5.25 8.76 11.57
CA LYS A 31 4.89 7.36 11.74
C LYS A 31 3.54 7.20 12.44
N GLN A 32 3.34 7.89 13.56
CA GLN A 32 2.06 7.87 14.29
C GLN A 32 0.89 8.36 13.43
N GLN A 33 1.12 9.38 12.59
CA GLN A 33 0.11 9.88 11.67
C GLN A 33 -0.26 8.83 10.60
N LEU A 34 0.72 8.10 10.08
CA LEU A 34 0.47 7.01 9.12
C LEU A 34 -0.28 5.84 9.77
N GLU A 35 0.11 5.46 10.99
CA GLU A 35 -0.55 4.40 11.77
C GLU A 35 -2.00 4.74 12.11
N SER A 36 -2.32 6.03 12.32
CA SER A 36 -3.69 6.48 12.60
C SER A 36 -4.65 6.39 11.41
N ILE A 37 -4.15 6.14 10.19
CA ILE A 37 -4.98 6.01 8.98
C ILE A 37 -5.93 4.82 9.09
N ASP A 38 -5.46 3.70 9.60
CA ASP A 38 -6.26 2.49 9.73
C ASP A 38 -7.42 2.68 10.73
N ASP A 39 -7.14 3.29 11.88
CA ASP A 39 -8.18 3.65 12.84
C ASP A 39 -9.20 4.62 12.26
N TYR A 40 -8.74 5.65 11.55
CA TYR A 40 -9.63 6.59 10.86
C TYR A 40 -10.55 5.89 9.85
N LEU A 41 -10.01 4.94 9.06
CA LEU A 41 -10.82 4.16 8.11
C LEU A 41 -11.93 3.37 8.81
N LEU A 42 -11.60 2.65 9.89
CA LEU A 42 -12.59 1.88 10.63
C LEU A 42 -13.67 2.78 11.24
N ASP A 43 -13.29 3.93 11.80
CA ASP A 43 -14.22 4.87 12.42
C ASP A 43 -15.17 5.51 11.40
N VAL A 44 -14.64 6.06 10.30
CA VAL A 44 -15.45 6.73 9.27
C VAL A 44 -16.36 5.77 8.52
N LEU A 45 -15.95 4.51 8.40
CA LEU A 45 -16.71 3.46 7.76
C LEU A 45 -17.65 2.72 8.74
N HIS A 46 -17.63 3.07 10.01
CA HIS A 46 -18.42 2.41 11.07
C HIS A 46 -18.20 0.89 11.11
N VAL A 47 -16.94 0.47 10.98
CA VAL A 47 -16.51 -0.92 11.08
C VAL A 47 -16.13 -1.24 12.52
N ASP A 48 -16.58 -2.38 13.04
CA ASP A 48 -16.24 -2.78 14.41
C ASP A 48 -14.80 -3.27 14.51
N LYS A 49 -14.02 -2.65 15.38
CA LYS A 49 -12.62 -3.02 15.64
C LYS A 49 -12.45 -4.36 16.33
N ASN A 50 -13.48 -4.83 17.02
CA ASN A 50 -13.42 -6.03 17.87
C ASN A 50 -13.88 -7.32 17.18
N GLN A 51 -13.92 -7.37 15.85
CA GLN A 51 -14.38 -8.56 15.10
C GLN A 51 -13.52 -9.82 15.32
N ALA A 52 -12.28 -9.67 15.78
CA ALA A 52 -11.31 -10.76 15.92
C ALA A 52 -11.53 -11.68 17.13
N THR A 53 -12.51 -11.42 18.00
CA THR A 53 -12.59 -12.08 19.32
C THR A 53 -13.71 -13.15 19.44
N LEU A 54 -14.37 -13.49 18.38
CA LEU A 54 -15.46 -14.48 18.45
C LEU A 54 -14.95 -15.87 18.04
N CYS A 55 -14.42 -16.64 18.96
CA CYS A 55 -14.49 -18.11 19.01
C CYS A 55 -13.36 -18.72 19.85
N SER A 56 -13.51 -18.74 21.17
CA SER A 56 -12.58 -19.50 22.02
C SER A 56 -12.82 -21.03 21.99
N ASN A 57 -14.04 -21.52 21.68
CA ASN A 57 -14.40 -22.92 21.89
C ASN A 57 -15.16 -23.62 20.75
N GLY A 58 -15.18 -23.05 19.55
CA GLY A 58 -15.85 -23.66 18.41
C GLY A 58 -16.13 -22.64 17.32
N TYR A 59 -16.04 -23.06 16.07
CA TYR A 59 -16.30 -22.23 14.92
C TYR A 59 -17.29 -22.93 14.01
N VAL A 60 -18.49 -22.35 13.87
CA VAL A 60 -19.51 -22.85 12.96
C VAL A 60 -19.60 -21.92 11.76
N LYS A 61 -19.38 -22.45 10.56
CA LYS A 61 -19.57 -21.76 9.29
C LYS A 61 -20.65 -22.44 8.48
N ASN A 62 -21.51 -21.65 7.86
CA ASN A 62 -22.44 -22.18 6.90
C ASN A 62 -21.66 -22.73 5.70
N ILE A 63 -22.00 -23.93 5.23
CA ILE A 63 -21.33 -24.60 4.12
C ILE A 63 -21.32 -23.75 2.83
N SER A 64 -22.35 -22.95 2.62
CA SER A 64 -22.44 -22.00 1.50
C SER A 64 -21.40 -20.87 1.55
N THR A 65 -20.76 -20.65 2.70
CA THR A 65 -19.73 -19.61 2.89
C THR A 65 -18.30 -20.17 2.84
N ILE A 66 -18.16 -21.48 2.60
CA ILE A 66 -16.85 -22.14 2.43
C ILE A 66 -16.29 -21.81 1.06
N LEU A 67 -15.14 -21.14 1.04
CA LEU A 67 -14.47 -20.70 -0.18
C LEU A 67 -13.58 -21.81 -0.76
N GLY A 68 -13.83 -22.20 -2.03
CA GLY A 68 -12.96 -23.06 -2.80
C GLY A 68 -12.66 -24.41 -2.16
N ASN A 69 -13.62 -25.03 -1.47
CA ASN A 69 -13.44 -26.28 -0.72
C ASN A 69 -12.34 -26.23 0.36
N ARG A 70 -11.97 -25.05 0.81
CA ARG A 70 -10.96 -24.87 1.83
C ARG A 70 -11.56 -25.07 3.21
N LEU A 71 -11.08 -26.11 3.94
CA LEU A 71 -11.61 -26.53 5.24
C LEU A 71 -10.68 -26.18 6.42
N ASP A 72 -9.58 -25.45 6.18
CA ASP A 72 -8.66 -25.12 7.27
C ASP A 72 -9.25 -24.04 8.21
N VAL A 73 -9.32 -24.38 9.48
CA VAL A 73 -9.91 -23.55 10.55
C VAL A 73 -9.15 -22.23 10.72
N SER A 74 -7.82 -22.25 10.53
CA SER A 74 -6.97 -21.05 10.68
C SER A 74 -7.34 -19.96 9.69
N PHE A 75 -7.67 -20.34 8.46
CA PHE A 75 -8.13 -19.43 7.43
C PHE A 75 -9.41 -18.66 7.85
N TYR A 76 -10.40 -19.36 8.40
CA TYR A 76 -11.66 -18.74 8.80
C TYR A 76 -11.58 -18.01 10.13
N ARG A 77 -10.72 -18.44 11.05
CA ARG A 77 -10.53 -17.80 12.35
C ARG A 77 -9.84 -16.44 12.25
N ASN A 78 -8.88 -16.30 11.36
CA ASN A 78 -8.06 -15.10 11.21
C ASN A 78 -8.59 -14.14 10.14
N ARG A 79 -9.82 -14.36 9.66
CA ARG A 79 -10.41 -13.53 8.63
C ARG A 79 -10.94 -12.24 9.24
N PHE A 80 -10.27 -11.14 8.90
CA PHE A 80 -10.79 -9.80 9.15
C PHE A 80 -11.69 -9.37 7.98
N GLU A 81 -12.86 -8.83 8.29
CA GLU A 81 -13.81 -8.36 7.28
C GLU A 81 -14.17 -6.88 7.54
N LEU A 82 -14.05 -6.04 6.53
CA LEU A 82 -14.42 -4.63 6.58
C LEU A 82 -15.97 -4.48 6.49
N ILE A 83 -16.69 -5.01 7.45
CA ILE A 83 -18.16 -4.94 7.45
C ILE A 83 -18.61 -3.67 8.17
N SER A 84 -19.17 -2.74 7.40
CA SER A 84 -19.79 -1.53 7.92
C SER A 84 -21.18 -1.79 8.49
N LYS A 85 -21.49 -1.14 9.61
CA LYS A 85 -22.86 -1.08 10.17
C LYS A 85 -23.74 -0.02 9.50
N LYS A 86 -23.14 0.87 8.71
CA LYS A 86 -23.82 2.03 8.11
C LYS A 86 -23.96 1.92 6.59
N TYR A 87 -22.94 1.40 5.92
CA TYR A 87 -22.88 1.36 4.48
C TYR A 87 -23.11 -0.06 3.94
N SER A 88 -23.58 -0.17 2.71
CA SER A 88 -23.75 -1.46 2.04
C SER A 88 -22.40 -2.14 1.82
N ASN A 89 -22.37 -3.43 2.12
CA ASN A 89 -21.15 -4.25 2.06
C ASN A 89 -21.20 -5.16 0.84
N PHE A 90 -20.12 -5.19 0.07
CA PHE A 90 -20.04 -5.95 -1.17
C PHE A 90 -18.75 -6.76 -1.25
N PRO A 91 -18.75 -7.94 -1.88
CA PRO A 91 -17.51 -8.62 -2.21
C PRO A 91 -16.74 -7.79 -3.25
N LEU A 92 -15.41 -7.74 -3.10
CA LEU A 92 -14.54 -6.95 -3.98
C LEU A 92 -14.76 -7.29 -5.46
N SER A 93 -15.04 -8.57 -5.76
CA SER A 93 -15.33 -9.02 -7.13
C SER A 93 -16.60 -8.42 -7.75
N SER A 94 -17.52 -7.89 -6.96
CA SER A 94 -18.73 -7.22 -7.48
C SER A 94 -18.51 -5.75 -7.83
N VAL A 95 -17.45 -5.13 -7.31
CA VAL A 95 -17.14 -3.71 -7.50
C VAL A 95 -15.89 -3.46 -8.33
N ALA A 96 -14.98 -4.45 -8.43
CA ALA A 96 -13.79 -4.38 -9.26
C ALA A 96 -13.59 -5.66 -10.10
N HIS A 97 -13.08 -5.49 -11.30
CA HIS A 97 -12.50 -6.59 -12.08
C HIS A 97 -11.13 -6.91 -11.48
N ILE A 98 -10.87 -8.18 -11.25
CA ILE A 98 -9.56 -8.67 -10.78
C ILE A 98 -8.93 -9.45 -11.93
N ASP A 99 -7.71 -9.05 -12.29
CA ASP A 99 -6.98 -9.51 -13.47
C ASP A 99 -7.82 -9.37 -14.77
N PRO A 100 -8.25 -8.13 -15.13
CA PRO A 100 -8.98 -7.92 -16.35
C PRO A 100 -8.16 -8.37 -17.56
N SER A 101 -8.82 -8.97 -18.54
CA SER A 101 -8.14 -9.34 -19.79
C SER A 101 -7.77 -8.09 -20.57
N ILE A 102 -6.47 -7.84 -20.73
CA ILE A 102 -5.92 -6.69 -21.43
C ILE A 102 -5.21 -7.17 -22.69
N SER A 103 -5.58 -6.58 -23.82
CA SER A 103 -5.01 -6.91 -25.13
C SER A 103 -4.42 -5.67 -25.77
N PHE A 104 -3.17 -5.75 -26.19
CA PHE A 104 -2.51 -4.70 -26.97
C PHE A 104 -2.70 -4.88 -28.48
N ARG A 105 -3.76 -5.61 -28.91
CA ARG A 105 -4.11 -5.75 -30.33
C ARG A 105 -4.43 -4.38 -30.93
N GLY A 106 -3.84 -4.10 -32.09
CA GLY A 106 -4.01 -2.80 -32.77
C GLY A 106 -2.88 -1.80 -32.54
N TYR A 107 -2.00 -2.06 -31.58
CA TYR A 107 -0.76 -1.32 -31.44
C TYR A 107 0.37 -1.95 -32.25
N ASP A 108 1.31 -1.12 -32.71
CA ASP A 108 2.58 -1.61 -33.25
C ASP A 108 3.38 -2.33 -32.18
N VAL A 109 4.07 -3.42 -32.52
CA VAL A 109 4.85 -4.21 -31.56
C VAL A 109 6.01 -3.44 -30.91
N ASN A 110 6.50 -2.38 -31.58
CA ASN A 110 7.54 -1.50 -31.08
C ASN A 110 6.98 -0.29 -30.32
N THR A 111 5.65 -0.18 -30.18
CA THR A 111 5.05 0.90 -29.38
C THR A 111 5.64 0.90 -27.98
N PRO A 112 6.20 2.03 -27.50
CA PRO A 112 6.71 2.14 -26.15
C PRO A 112 5.57 2.11 -25.15
N ILE A 113 5.80 1.42 -24.04
CA ILE A 113 4.86 1.27 -22.93
C ILE A 113 5.59 1.36 -21.59
N SER A 114 4.87 1.69 -20.55
CA SER A 114 5.43 1.73 -19.20
C SER A 114 5.76 0.35 -18.64
N PHE A 115 6.90 0.21 -17.97
CA PHE A 115 7.30 -1.00 -17.27
C PHE A 115 7.49 -0.73 -15.77
N ILE A 116 6.70 -1.42 -14.93
CA ILE A 116 6.71 -1.24 -13.47
C ILE A 116 7.05 -2.57 -12.80
N PRO A 117 8.31 -2.83 -12.49
CA PRO A 117 8.71 -3.98 -11.68
C PRO A 117 8.36 -3.77 -10.20
N MET A 118 8.32 -4.86 -9.42
CA MET A 118 7.89 -4.85 -8.02
C MET A 118 8.72 -3.92 -7.12
N GLU A 119 10.01 -3.80 -7.39
CA GLU A 119 10.94 -2.95 -6.63
C GLU A 119 10.66 -1.45 -6.77
N CYS A 120 9.95 -1.04 -7.82
CA CYS A 120 9.62 0.36 -8.05
C CYS A 120 8.44 0.86 -7.20
N ILE A 121 7.73 -0.03 -6.50
CA ILE A 121 6.62 0.34 -5.62
C ILE A 121 7.11 0.46 -4.19
N ASP A 122 6.90 1.63 -3.60
CA ASP A 122 7.18 1.94 -2.20
C ASP A 122 6.20 1.22 -1.25
N GLU A 123 6.74 0.70 -0.14
CA GLU A 123 5.94 -0.04 0.84
C GLU A 123 5.15 0.87 1.78
N ILE A 124 5.66 2.06 2.08
CA ILE A 124 5.09 2.97 3.08
C ILE A 124 3.98 3.82 2.47
N TYR A 125 4.31 4.56 1.43
CA TYR A 125 3.39 5.50 0.78
C TYR A 125 2.60 4.87 -0.37
N GLY A 126 3.11 3.76 -0.95
CA GLY A 126 2.52 3.10 -2.12
C GLY A 126 2.66 3.95 -3.38
N GLU A 127 3.78 4.64 -3.52
CA GLU A 127 4.14 5.43 -4.69
C GLU A 127 4.99 4.61 -5.65
N ILE A 128 4.91 4.93 -6.92
CA ILE A 128 5.80 4.37 -7.95
C ILE A 128 6.96 5.36 -8.12
N HIS A 129 8.16 4.97 -7.65
CA HIS A 129 9.32 5.85 -7.68
C HIS A 129 9.90 6.05 -9.08
N VAL A 130 9.88 5.00 -9.91
CA VAL A 130 10.43 5.02 -11.26
C VAL A 130 9.54 4.21 -12.18
N ILE A 131 9.10 4.81 -13.26
CA ILE A 131 8.46 4.12 -14.37
C ILE A 131 9.53 3.94 -15.44
N LYS A 132 9.86 2.69 -15.77
CA LYS A 132 10.79 2.34 -16.86
C LYS A 132 10.01 2.28 -18.17
N SER A 133 10.69 2.39 -19.31
CA SER A 133 10.09 2.18 -20.62
C SER A 133 10.48 0.79 -21.19
N THR A 134 9.57 0.19 -21.92
CA THR A 134 9.75 -1.05 -22.67
C THR A 134 8.89 -1.02 -23.93
N THR A 135 8.84 -2.09 -24.71
CA THR A 135 7.96 -2.19 -25.88
C THR A 135 6.91 -3.28 -25.71
N ILE A 136 5.84 -3.23 -26.50
CA ILE A 136 4.82 -4.27 -26.52
C ILE A 136 5.44 -5.64 -26.82
N LEU A 137 6.41 -5.70 -27.73
CA LEU A 137 7.12 -6.94 -28.04
C LEU A 137 7.78 -7.56 -26.81
N GLN A 138 8.44 -6.73 -26.01
CA GLN A 138 9.16 -7.14 -24.79
C GLN A 138 8.23 -7.41 -23.60
N SER A 139 6.96 -6.97 -23.67
CA SER A 139 5.99 -7.15 -22.58
C SER A 139 5.43 -8.57 -22.47
N LYS A 140 5.84 -9.48 -23.37
CA LYS A 140 5.35 -10.87 -23.38
C LYS A 140 5.72 -11.58 -22.07
N GLY A 141 4.70 -12.17 -21.43
CA GLY A 141 4.88 -12.89 -20.15
C GLY A 141 4.72 -12.02 -18.90
N TYR A 142 4.72 -10.69 -19.03
CA TYR A 142 4.46 -9.77 -17.92
C TYR A 142 2.96 -9.53 -17.71
N THR A 143 2.59 -9.13 -16.47
CA THR A 143 1.24 -8.66 -16.15
C THR A 143 0.99 -7.33 -16.86
N LYS A 144 -0.13 -7.20 -17.55
CA LYS A 144 -0.54 -6.01 -18.30
C LYS A 144 -1.53 -5.18 -17.50
N PHE A 145 -1.47 -3.86 -17.63
CA PHE A 145 -2.38 -2.91 -16.97
C PHE A 145 -2.55 -1.64 -17.81
N GLU A 146 -3.54 -0.84 -17.46
CA GLU A 146 -3.88 0.42 -18.10
C GLU A 146 -3.91 1.54 -17.06
N GLU A 147 -3.92 2.77 -17.55
CA GLU A 147 -4.01 3.98 -16.72
C GLU A 147 -5.16 3.88 -15.71
N GLY A 148 -4.89 4.16 -14.42
CA GLY A 148 -5.87 4.12 -13.35
C GLY A 148 -6.09 2.75 -12.70
N ASP A 149 -5.48 1.69 -13.20
CA ASP A 149 -5.53 0.36 -12.55
C ASP A 149 -4.79 0.38 -11.20
N LEU A 150 -5.25 -0.44 -10.28
CA LEU A 150 -4.54 -0.73 -9.03
C LEU A 150 -3.68 -1.98 -9.21
N LEU A 151 -2.38 -1.85 -8.99
CA LEU A 151 -1.48 -2.99 -8.83
C LEU A 151 -1.39 -3.37 -7.36
N TRP A 152 -1.67 -4.64 -7.04
CA TRP A 152 -1.60 -5.18 -5.68
C TRP A 152 -0.71 -6.42 -5.66
N ALA A 153 0.36 -6.42 -4.86
CA ALA A 153 1.28 -7.54 -4.77
C ALA A 153 0.60 -8.78 -4.21
N LYS A 154 0.83 -9.95 -4.81
CA LYS A 154 0.29 -11.24 -4.33
C LYS A 154 1.31 -12.11 -3.61
N ILE A 155 2.61 -11.91 -3.86
CA ILE A 155 3.70 -12.73 -3.31
C ILE A 155 4.26 -12.17 -2.00
N THR A 156 4.70 -13.06 -1.09
CA THR A 156 5.48 -12.70 0.11
C THR A 156 6.92 -12.29 -0.26
N PRO A 157 7.56 -11.36 0.47
CA PRO A 157 7.01 -10.51 1.55
C PRO A 157 6.28 -9.25 1.02
N CYS A 158 6.29 -9.03 -0.30
CA CYS A 158 5.79 -7.79 -0.92
C CYS A 158 4.34 -7.47 -0.53
N MET A 159 3.48 -8.49 -0.53
CA MET A 159 2.08 -8.34 -0.11
C MET A 159 1.97 -7.95 1.37
N GLN A 160 2.73 -8.64 2.24
CA GLN A 160 2.73 -8.38 3.69
C GLN A 160 3.14 -6.94 4.01
N ASN A 161 4.09 -6.40 3.23
CA ASN A 161 4.56 -5.03 3.35
C ASN A 161 3.62 -4.01 2.65
N GLY A 162 2.50 -4.47 2.09
CA GLY A 162 1.49 -3.61 1.47
C GLY A 162 1.92 -3.00 0.13
N LYS A 163 2.87 -3.61 -0.60
CA LYS A 163 3.24 -3.14 -1.94
C LYS A 163 2.04 -3.13 -2.87
N SER A 164 1.54 -1.93 -3.14
CA SER A 164 0.43 -1.68 -4.04
C SER A 164 0.43 -0.21 -4.46
N ALA A 165 0.00 0.08 -5.68
CA ALA A 165 -0.07 1.45 -6.20
C ALA A 165 -1.15 1.58 -7.28
N ILE A 166 -1.75 2.76 -7.38
CA ILE A 166 -2.54 3.14 -8.55
C ILE A 166 -1.57 3.61 -9.63
N VAL A 167 -1.67 3.04 -10.82
CA VAL A 167 -0.82 3.45 -11.94
C VAL A 167 -1.33 4.74 -12.56
N LYS A 168 -0.42 5.70 -12.73
CA LYS A 168 -0.70 7.02 -13.32
C LYS A 168 0.44 7.44 -14.22
N ASN A 169 0.12 8.26 -15.21
CA ASN A 169 1.10 8.82 -16.18
C ASN A 169 1.83 7.73 -16.98
N LEU A 170 1.10 6.72 -17.40
CA LEU A 170 1.65 5.65 -18.23
C LEU A 170 1.94 6.15 -19.65
N GLU A 171 3.05 5.68 -20.22
CA GLU A 171 3.38 5.90 -21.61
C GLU A 171 2.32 5.23 -22.52
N ASN A 172 1.68 6.02 -23.39
CA ASN A 172 0.52 5.62 -24.19
C ASN A 172 -0.68 5.05 -23.38
N GLY A 173 -0.77 5.35 -22.07
CA GLY A 173 -1.86 4.90 -21.20
C GLY A 173 -1.84 3.41 -20.87
N ILE A 174 -0.80 2.70 -21.23
CA ILE A 174 -0.67 1.24 -21.06
C ILE A 174 0.68 0.84 -20.48
N GLY A 175 0.71 -0.30 -19.80
CA GLY A 175 1.94 -0.77 -19.21
C GLY A 175 1.96 -2.27 -18.94
N CYS A 176 3.14 -2.73 -18.52
CA CYS A 176 3.33 -4.08 -18.01
C CYS A 176 4.27 -4.09 -16.81
N GLY A 177 4.29 -5.17 -16.05
CA GLY A 177 5.12 -5.27 -14.86
C GLY A 177 5.19 -6.68 -14.29
N SER A 178 5.59 -6.78 -13.03
CA SER A 178 5.79 -8.06 -12.36
C SER A 178 4.59 -8.99 -12.52
N THR A 179 4.84 -10.26 -12.79
CA THR A 179 3.83 -11.33 -12.81
C THR A 179 3.22 -11.56 -11.43
N GLU A 180 3.82 -11.01 -10.39
CA GLU A 180 3.38 -11.11 -9.00
C GLU A 180 2.44 -9.97 -8.57
N PHE A 181 1.86 -9.23 -9.52
CA PHE A 181 0.74 -8.32 -9.28
C PHE A 181 -0.61 -8.97 -9.60
N PHE A 182 -1.62 -8.68 -8.78
CA PHE A 182 -3.00 -8.60 -9.22
C PHE A 182 -3.25 -7.21 -9.78
N VAL A 183 -4.04 -7.15 -10.84
CA VAL A 183 -4.54 -5.89 -11.42
C VAL A 183 -6.01 -5.75 -11.08
N LEU A 184 -6.39 -4.60 -10.50
CA LEU A 184 -7.78 -4.32 -10.19
C LEU A 184 -8.24 -3.08 -10.95
N ARG A 185 -9.43 -3.17 -11.54
CA ARG A 185 -10.08 -2.11 -12.31
C ARG A 185 -11.52 -1.92 -11.83
N PRO A 186 -12.03 -0.69 -11.65
CA PRO A 186 -13.41 -0.50 -11.20
C PRO A 186 -14.40 -1.06 -12.24
N ARG A 187 -15.51 -1.65 -11.77
CA ARG A 187 -16.57 -2.14 -12.68
C ARG A 187 -17.47 -1.04 -13.18
N ASN A 188 -17.54 0.06 -12.45
CA ASN A 188 -18.38 1.21 -12.79
C ASN A 188 -17.81 2.50 -12.18
N ASN A 189 -18.36 3.63 -12.55
CA ASN A 189 -17.90 4.95 -12.12
C ASN A 189 -18.33 5.35 -10.69
N ASN A 190 -19.05 4.48 -9.97
CA ASN A 190 -19.49 4.76 -8.60
C ASN A 190 -18.47 4.30 -7.56
N VAL A 191 -17.38 3.65 -8.01
CA VAL A 191 -16.32 3.15 -7.15
C VAL A 191 -15.01 3.81 -7.52
N LEU A 192 -14.41 4.51 -6.55
CA LEU A 192 -13.12 5.16 -6.70
C LEU A 192 -12.00 4.14 -6.41
N MET A 193 -11.10 3.91 -7.36
CA MET A 193 -10.03 2.91 -7.19
C MET A 193 -9.06 3.30 -6.07
N ASP A 194 -8.79 4.60 -5.89
CA ASP A 194 -8.02 5.11 -4.75
C ASP A 194 -8.66 4.73 -3.40
N TYR A 195 -10.01 4.68 -3.31
CA TYR A 195 -10.70 4.21 -2.12
C TYR A 195 -10.47 2.71 -1.87
N ILE A 196 -10.63 1.88 -2.91
CA ILE A 196 -10.34 0.43 -2.83
C ILE A 196 -8.87 0.19 -2.44
N TYR A 197 -7.94 0.94 -3.03
CA TYR A 197 -6.52 0.89 -2.71
C TYR A 197 -6.27 1.12 -1.22
N LEU A 198 -6.91 2.12 -0.59
CA LEU A 198 -6.75 2.39 0.83
C LEU A 198 -7.28 1.26 1.71
N LEU A 199 -8.43 0.68 1.35
CA LEU A 199 -9.00 -0.47 2.09
C LEU A 199 -8.10 -1.71 2.02
N LEU A 200 -7.54 -2.00 0.85
CA LEU A 200 -6.67 -3.17 0.66
C LEU A 200 -5.28 -3.01 1.28
N ARG A 201 -4.92 -1.80 1.71
CA ARG A 201 -3.69 -1.52 2.47
C ARG A 201 -3.90 -1.51 3.99
N HIS A 202 -5.11 -1.59 4.47
CA HIS A 202 -5.40 -1.67 5.91
C HIS A 202 -4.66 -2.88 6.51
N HIS A 203 -3.93 -2.66 7.63
CA HIS A 203 -3.03 -3.68 8.18
C HIS A 203 -3.74 -4.99 8.53
N GLU A 204 -4.98 -4.95 9.06
CA GLU A 204 -5.75 -6.17 9.36
C GLU A 204 -6.21 -6.89 8.08
N VAL A 205 -6.45 -6.19 6.97
CA VAL A 205 -6.74 -6.81 5.66
C VAL A 205 -5.50 -7.55 5.14
N LEU A 206 -4.32 -6.91 5.21
CA LEU A 206 -3.06 -7.53 4.82
C LEU A 206 -2.73 -8.75 5.69
N LYS A 207 -2.93 -8.64 7.00
CA LYS A 207 -2.74 -9.73 7.96
C LYS A 207 -3.71 -10.89 7.71
N ALA A 208 -4.97 -10.61 7.46
CA ALA A 208 -5.96 -11.63 7.11
C ALA A 208 -5.61 -12.31 5.77
N ALA A 209 -5.08 -11.57 4.79
CA ALA A 209 -4.63 -12.12 3.52
C ALA A 209 -3.50 -13.13 3.69
N GLN A 210 -2.62 -12.99 4.69
CA GLN A 210 -1.57 -13.96 5.00
C GLN A 210 -2.13 -15.34 5.34
N SER A 211 -3.29 -15.42 6.00
CA SER A 211 -3.94 -16.70 6.33
C SER A 211 -4.42 -17.46 5.07
N SER A 212 -4.52 -16.76 3.93
CA SER A 212 -4.94 -17.34 2.65
C SER A 212 -3.79 -17.89 1.79
N PHE A 213 -2.55 -17.75 2.24
CA PHE A 213 -1.38 -18.14 1.47
C PHE A 213 -1.39 -19.61 1.04
N GLY A 214 -1.02 -19.83 -0.22
CA GLY A 214 -0.71 -21.13 -0.80
C GLY A 214 0.69 -21.10 -1.42
N GLY A 215 1.32 -22.28 -1.52
CA GLY A 215 2.67 -22.45 -2.04
C GLY A 215 3.66 -22.91 -0.97
N SER A 216 4.92 -23.10 -1.36
CA SER A 216 6.02 -23.48 -0.49
C SER A 216 6.53 -22.31 0.35
N ALA A 217 7.21 -22.61 1.46
CA ALA A 217 7.81 -21.58 2.31
C ALA A 217 8.78 -20.68 1.50
N GLY A 218 8.61 -19.37 1.64
CA GLY A 218 9.41 -18.36 0.94
C GLY A 218 8.82 -17.85 -0.39
N GLU A 219 7.86 -18.57 -0.98
CA GLU A 219 7.18 -18.16 -2.23
C GLU A 219 5.66 -18.31 -2.13
N GLN A 220 5.11 -17.91 -1.01
CA GLN A 220 3.67 -17.97 -0.78
C GLN A 220 2.94 -16.83 -1.47
N ARG A 221 1.73 -17.11 -1.96
CA ARG A 221 0.90 -16.16 -2.69
C ARG A 221 -0.52 -16.15 -2.18
N VAL A 222 -1.13 -14.96 -2.16
CA VAL A 222 -2.58 -14.81 -1.98
C VAL A 222 -3.29 -15.36 -3.20
N SER A 223 -4.37 -16.12 -3.00
CA SER A 223 -5.18 -16.61 -4.12
C SER A 223 -6.12 -15.51 -4.65
N SER A 224 -6.38 -15.52 -5.97
CA SER A 224 -7.36 -14.60 -6.56
C SER A 224 -8.77 -14.81 -5.99
N GLN A 225 -9.10 -16.04 -5.59
CA GLN A 225 -10.39 -16.35 -4.98
C GLN A 225 -10.55 -15.67 -3.62
N TYR A 226 -9.48 -15.64 -2.78
CA TYR A 226 -9.50 -14.89 -1.54
C TYR A 226 -9.71 -13.40 -1.80
N LEU A 227 -8.90 -12.80 -2.68
CA LEU A 227 -9.01 -11.37 -3.01
C LEU A 227 -10.42 -11.01 -3.50
N LYS A 228 -11.02 -11.84 -4.37
CA LYS A 228 -12.39 -11.69 -4.87
C LYS A 228 -13.45 -11.72 -3.76
N SER A 229 -13.19 -12.44 -2.68
CA SER A 229 -14.13 -12.66 -1.57
C SER A 229 -14.03 -11.63 -0.45
N ILE A 230 -13.05 -10.74 -0.46
CA ILE A 230 -12.92 -9.68 0.56
C ILE A 230 -14.18 -8.82 0.53
N ILE A 231 -14.83 -8.70 1.68
CA ILE A 231 -16.02 -7.84 1.84
C ILE A 231 -15.57 -6.44 2.16
N ILE A 232 -16.09 -5.46 1.45
CA ILE A 232 -15.78 -4.05 1.62
C ILE A 232 -17.05 -3.19 1.64
N PRO A 233 -17.11 -2.14 2.47
CA PRO A 233 -18.19 -1.18 2.48
C PRO A 233 -18.06 -0.22 1.29
N ILE A 234 -19.18 0.11 0.67
CA ILE A 234 -19.24 1.08 -0.45
C ILE A 234 -20.18 2.23 -0.06
N PRO A 235 -19.64 3.30 0.54
CA PRO A 235 -20.39 4.54 0.74
C PRO A 235 -20.61 5.28 -0.59
N ASP A 236 -21.43 6.33 -0.56
CA ASP A 236 -21.63 7.22 -1.69
C ASP A 236 -20.30 7.76 -2.23
N TYR A 237 -20.25 8.01 -3.53
CA TYR A 237 -19.02 8.41 -4.22
C TYR A 237 -18.38 9.69 -3.66
N SER A 238 -19.20 10.64 -3.17
CA SER A 238 -18.72 11.85 -2.49
C SER A 238 -17.96 11.51 -1.20
N ILE A 239 -18.50 10.58 -0.40
CA ILE A 239 -17.87 10.13 0.84
C ILE A 239 -16.57 9.38 0.56
N GLN A 240 -16.52 8.55 -0.51
CA GLN A 240 -15.26 7.92 -0.93
C GLN A 240 -14.20 8.98 -1.26
N LYS A 241 -14.55 10.05 -1.99
CA LYS A 241 -13.63 11.16 -2.30
C LYS A 241 -13.13 11.86 -1.05
N ASP A 242 -14.01 12.14 -0.09
CA ASP A 242 -13.64 12.82 1.15
C ASP A 242 -12.66 11.98 1.98
N ILE A 243 -12.91 10.67 2.08
CA ILE A 243 -12.00 9.72 2.75
C ILE A 243 -10.64 9.71 2.06
N VAL A 244 -10.61 9.58 0.74
CA VAL A 244 -9.39 9.57 -0.06
C VAL A 244 -8.61 10.86 0.11
N ALA A 245 -9.26 12.02 -0.03
CA ALA A 245 -8.64 13.33 0.12
C ALA A 245 -8.02 13.50 1.52
N LYS A 246 -8.76 13.10 2.56
CA LYS A 246 -8.27 13.17 3.95
C LYS A 246 -7.03 12.32 4.17
N ILE A 247 -7.02 11.07 3.68
CA ILE A 247 -5.89 10.15 3.87
C ILE A 247 -4.68 10.60 3.04
N TYR A 248 -4.87 11.05 1.81
CA TYR A 248 -3.76 11.60 1.02
C TYR A 248 -3.16 12.85 1.67
N ASN A 249 -3.98 13.71 2.29
CA ASN A 249 -3.47 14.84 3.08
C ASN A 249 -2.63 14.35 4.28
N MET A 250 -3.11 13.36 5.04
CA MET A 250 -2.34 12.76 6.14
C MET A 250 -1.00 12.20 5.66
N LYS A 251 -0.99 11.43 4.58
CA LYS A 251 0.24 10.90 3.96
C LYS A 251 1.19 12.01 3.52
N SER A 252 0.67 13.06 2.90
CA SER A 252 1.47 14.21 2.45
C SER A 252 2.12 14.94 3.61
N GLN A 253 1.37 15.19 4.70
CA GLN A 253 1.89 15.81 5.91
C GLN A 253 2.97 14.95 6.59
N ALA A 254 2.75 13.64 6.69
CA ALA A 254 3.75 12.70 7.23
C ALA A 254 5.05 12.73 6.40
N LYS A 255 4.94 12.70 5.08
CA LYS A 255 6.08 12.78 4.15
C LYS A 255 6.84 14.10 4.29
N GLN A 256 6.11 15.21 4.46
CA GLN A 256 6.70 16.53 4.69
C GLN A 256 7.47 16.58 6.00
N LEU A 257 6.92 16.05 7.10
CA LEU A 257 7.60 15.97 8.40
C LEU A 257 8.91 15.17 8.32
N GLN A 258 8.92 14.04 7.62
CA GLN A 258 10.14 13.26 7.42
C GLN A 258 11.19 14.05 6.63
N LYS A 259 10.78 14.67 5.52
CA LYS A 259 11.66 15.47 4.68
C LYS A 259 12.28 16.66 5.44
N GLU A 260 11.48 17.35 6.25
CA GLU A 260 11.96 18.45 7.08
C GLU A 260 12.94 17.97 8.16
N GLY A 261 12.70 16.81 8.77
CA GLY A 261 13.60 16.20 9.74
C GLY A 261 14.96 15.86 9.11
N ASP A 262 14.94 15.23 7.94
CA ASP A 262 16.18 14.89 7.22
C ASP A 262 16.96 16.14 6.77
N LYS A 263 16.25 17.19 6.33
CA LYS A 263 16.84 18.47 5.95
C LYS A 263 17.54 19.15 7.12
N LEU A 264 16.91 19.16 8.31
CA LEU A 264 17.50 19.73 9.53
C LEU A 264 18.81 19.03 9.92
N LEU A 265 18.86 17.72 9.81
CA LEU A 265 20.10 16.96 10.07
C LEU A 265 21.19 17.28 9.06
N GLU A 266 20.83 17.43 7.79
CA GLU A 266 21.80 17.78 6.74
C GLU A 266 22.36 19.21 6.90
N GLU A 267 21.49 20.18 7.23
CA GLU A 267 21.92 21.54 7.53
C GLU A 267 22.83 21.60 8.77
N ALA A 268 22.56 20.76 9.78
CA ALA A 268 23.42 20.66 10.96
C ALA A 268 24.81 20.09 10.59
N LYS A 269 24.89 19.06 9.73
CA LYS A 269 26.17 18.53 9.26
C LYS A 269 26.99 19.57 8.51
N GLN A 270 26.36 20.30 7.57
CA GLN A 270 27.03 21.37 6.83
C GLN A 270 27.56 22.49 7.77
N LYS A 271 26.78 22.84 8.81
CA LYS A 271 27.23 23.81 9.83
C LYS A 271 28.42 23.30 10.63
N ILE A 272 28.43 22.03 10.97
CA ILE A 272 29.52 21.39 11.68
C ILE A 272 30.79 21.37 10.82
N GLU A 273 30.69 21.02 9.54
CA GLU A 273 31.81 21.03 8.60
C GLU A 273 32.47 22.42 8.52
N LYS A 274 31.66 23.47 8.41
CA LYS A 274 32.18 24.86 8.45
C LYS A 274 32.89 25.20 9.74
N LEU A 275 32.38 24.77 10.89
CA LEU A 275 32.99 25.04 12.20
C LEU A 275 34.33 24.30 12.41
N ILE A 276 34.57 23.21 11.68
CA ILE A 276 35.81 22.40 11.82
C ILE A 276 36.89 22.85 10.81
N PHE A 277 36.49 23.31 9.62
CA PHE A 277 37.43 23.55 8.52
C PHE A 277 37.61 25.03 8.17
N GLU A 278 36.82 25.93 8.69
CA GLU A 278 36.97 27.39 8.65
C GLU A 278 37.54 27.93 9.98
#